data_474ab7c81a5c126d91cc31be181dd6e6
#
_entry.id   474ab7c81a5c126d91cc31be181dd6e6
#
_cell.length_a   1.000
_cell.length_b   1.000
_cell.length_c   1.000
_cell.angle_alpha   90.00
_cell.angle_beta   90.00
_cell.angle_gamma   90.00
#
_symmetry.space_group_name_H-M   'P 1'
#
loop_
_entity.id
_entity.type
_entity.pdbx_description
1 polymer ?
#
loop_
_entity_poly.entity_id
_entity_poly.type
_entity_poly.pdbx_seq_one_letter_code
_entity_poly.pdbx_strand_id
1 'polypeptide(L)'
;MSIILENEKIPRYLRVYNYYKELILSGGLKSGTKLPSIRKGSMQLQMSRTTMESAYLLLAAEGYIVSKPQSGYYVTDIAEKKKHVNVSKMQVNRENQEIRYDFVTSSVDKESFRFELWRRYMKSALRQDERLLSYGEPQGEWEFREVLCSYLGERRSVICTPEQIVVGAGVQSLLHILCPLVADRKKVAFYNPDFQQGRAVFEDYGYTFCTKRDEIDHGVYYISPSQMTRWGGLMTIKERLDLIGEANRRDFLIIEDDYNSEFRYFQKPAPSLQGLTGGRGVVYLGTFSKMLLPSIRMSFMVLPPELVKVYEKRRHMYNQTASKAEQIAITQFIRDGHLASQIRKSRKIHLAKATELARVIREVLQEKAETEIGESGFHVYVSLETEFEASELAVRTQKKGLAVFPHPQTEDKERGKIKIMLNCANVMVEDYKSAIQLLKECL
;
A
#
# COMPACT_ATOMS: atom_id res chain seq x y z
N MET A 1 -37.63 -29.34 26.83
CA MET A 1 -36.91 -29.57 28.10
C MET A 1 -35.77 -30.60 27.98
N SER A 2 -35.67 -31.37 26.89
CA SER A 2 -34.64 -32.41 26.65
C SER A 2 -33.33 -31.92 25.95
N ILE A 3 -33.26 -30.74 25.38
CA ILE A 3 -32.14 -30.26 24.56
C ILE A 3 -30.90 -29.81 25.37
N ILE A 4 -31.07 -29.55 26.70
CA ILE A 4 -29.99 -29.08 27.56
C ILE A 4 -29.02 -30.22 27.98
N LEU A 5 -29.40 -31.47 27.76
CA LEU A 5 -28.71 -32.66 28.30
C LEU A 5 -27.81 -33.40 27.31
N GLU A 6 -27.87 -33.11 25.99
CA GLU A 6 -27.27 -33.98 24.98
C GLU A 6 -25.80 -33.77 24.63
N ASN A 7 -25.13 -32.77 25.18
CA ASN A 7 -23.73 -32.55 24.81
C ASN A 7 -22.81 -32.68 26.02
N GLU A 8 -22.37 -33.89 26.31
CA GLU A 8 -21.48 -34.22 27.47
C GLU A 8 -20.11 -33.54 27.41
N LYS A 9 -19.70 -33.03 26.26
CA LYS A 9 -18.40 -32.37 26.08
C LYS A 9 -18.37 -30.90 26.57
N ILE A 10 -19.53 -30.28 26.86
CA ILE A 10 -19.63 -28.89 27.30
C ILE A 10 -19.80 -28.81 28.79
N PRO A 11 -19.03 -28.00 29.56
CA PRO A 11 -19.22 -27.79 30.99
C PRO A 11 -20.64 -27.37 31.30
N ARG A 12 -21.20 -27.91 32.43
CA ARG A 12 -22.60 -27.71 32.79
C ARG A 12 -23.03 -26.24 32.92
N TYR A 13 -22.17 -25.36 33.42
CA TYR A 13 -22.46 -23.94 33.52
C TYR A 13 -22.55 -23.24 32.14
N LEU A 14 -21.79 -23.68 31.17
CA LEU A 14 -21.88 -23.16 29.80
C LEU A 14 -23.12 -23.60 29.09
N ARG A 15 -23.68 -24.79 29.42
CA ARG A 15 -24.99 -25.23 28.88
C ARG A 15 -26.11 -24.33 29.40
N VAL A 16 -26.10 -24.03 30.70
CA VAL A 16 -27.08 -23.12 31.31
C VAL A 16 -26.93 -21.71 30.76
N TYR A 17 -25.72 -21.23 30.62
CA TYR A 17 -25.41 -19.93 29.99
C TYR A 17 -25.95 -19.85 28.57
N ASN A 18 -25.63 -20.82 27.70
CA ASN A 18 -26.09 -20.85 26.31
C ASN A 18 -27.64 -20.89 26.23
N TYR A 19 -28.28 -21.69 27.06
CA TYR A 19 -29.73 -21.77 27.14
C TYR A 19 -30.40 -20.39 27.41
N TYR A 20 -29.96 -19.68 28.43
CA TYR A 20 -30.50 -18.35 28.71
C TYR A 20 -30.12 -17.32 27.66
N LYS A 21 -28.91 -17.38 27.15
CA LYS A 21 -28.44 -16.52 26.06
C LYS A 21 -29.29 -16.67 24.80
N GLU A 22 -29.61 -17.89 24.40
CA GLU A 22 -30.48 -18.16 23.25
C GLU A 22 -31.91 -17.66 23.49
N LEU A 23 -32.46 -17.88 24.66
CA LEU A 23 -33.79 -17.35 25.04
C LEU A 23 -33.84 -15.82 25.01
N ILE A 24 -32.77 -15.16 25.43
CA ILE A 24 -32.65 -13.69 25.39
C ILE A 24 -32.52 -13.21 23.94
N LEU A 25 -31.62 -13.82 23.17
CA LEU A 25 -31.34 -13.42 21.77
C LEU A 25 -32.52 -13.72 20.83
N SER A 26 -33.23 -14.81 21.04
CA SER A 26 -34.44 -15.15 20.27
C SER A 26 -35.68 -14.29 20.63
N GLY A 27 -35.61 -13.53 21.74
CA GLY A 27 -36.73 -12.74 22.26
C GLY A 27 -37.72 -13.54 23.12
N GLY A 28 -37.41 -14.79 23.44
CA GLY A 28 -38.16 -15.62 24.38
C GLY A 28 -38.15 -15.04 25.80
N LEU A 29 -37.09 -14.32 26.16
CA LEU A 29 -37.02 -13.49 27.36
C LEU A 29 -36.83 -12.02 26.94
N LYS A 30 -37.83 -11.19 27.13
CA LYS A 30 -37.78 -9.76 26.76
C LYS A 30 -36.94 -8.95 27.75
N SER A 31 -36.43 -7.80 27.31
CA SER A 31 -35.77 -6.83 28.16
C SER A 31 -36.62 -6.50 29.39
N GLY A 32 -35.98 -6.37 30.53
CA GLY A 32 -36.70 -6.16 31.84
C GLY A 32 -37.28 -7.41 32.47
N THR A 33 -37.29 -8.56 31.78
CA THR A 33 -37.79 -9.83 32.36
C THR A 33 -36.91 -10.29 33.52
N LYS A 34 -37.51 -10.63 34.65
CA LYS A 34 -36.82 -11.18 35.82
C LYS A 34 -36.51 -12.66 35.62
N LEU A 35 -35.24 -13.06 35.74
CA LEU A 35 -34.82 -14.45 35.71
C LEU A 35 -35.17 -15.16 37.02
N PRO A 36 -35.33 -16.50 36.98
CA PRO A 36 -35.46 -17.30 38.21
C PRO A 36 -34.31 -17.02 39.16
N SER A 37 -34.58 -17.03 40.47
CA SER A 37 -33.49 -16.98 41.46
C SER A 37 -32.56 -18.20 41.28
N ILE A 38 -31.30 -18.10 41.67
CA ILE A 38 -30.31 -19.20 41.59
C ILE A 38 -30.87 -20.49 42.17
N ARG A 39 -31.58 -20.40 43.34
CA ARG A 39 -32.24 -21.55 43.97
C ARG A 39 -33.37 -22.11 43.11
N LYS A 40 -34.21 -21.25 42.54
CA LYS A 40 -35.35 -21.67 41.70
C LYS A 40 -34.89 -22.24 40.38
N GLY A 41 -33.91 -21.59 39.73
CA GLY A 41 -33.29 -22.08 38.48
C GLY A 41 -32.56 -23.41 38.63
N SER A 42 -31.88 -23.61 39.78
CA SER A 42 -31.21 -24.87 40.14
C SER A 42 -32.25 -26.02 40.20
N MET A 43 -33.38 -25.81 40.82
CA MET A 43 -34.46 -26.81 40.87
C MET A 43 -35.10 -27.06 39.49
N GLN A 44 -35.35 -26.00 38.73
CA GLN A 44 -36.01 -26.10 37.41
C GLN A 44 -35.16 -26.81 36.34
N LEU A 45 -33.82 -26.55 36.36
CA LEU A 45 -32.92 -27.12 35.39
C LEU A 45 -32.17 -28.35 35.93
N GLN A 46 -32.43 -28.77 37.15
CA GLN A 46 -31.75 -29.90 37.82
C GLN A 46 -30.22 -29.75 37.84
N MET A 47 -29.75 -28.53 38.06
CA MET A 47 -28.32 -28.16 38.08
C MET A 47 -27.93 -27.73 39.51
N SER A 48 -26.62 -27.82 39.82
CA SER A 48 -26.12 -27.34 41.13
C SER A 48 -26.28 -25.82 41.26
N ARG A 49 -26.36 -25.30 42.48
CA ARG A 49 -26.40 -23.85 42.73
C ARG A 49 -25.14 -23.14 42.17
N THR A 50 -23.96 -23.73 42.33
CA THR A 50 -22.69 -23.21 41.82
C THR A 50 -22.71 -23.15 40.29
N THR A 51 -23.27 -24.16 39.60
CA THR A 51 -23.43 -24.17 38.14
C THR A 51 -24.34 -23.01 37.67
N MET A 52 -25.44 -22.78 38.34
CA MET A 52 -26.34 -21.67 38.04
C MET A 52 -25.69 -20.31 38.29
N GLU A 53 -24.98 -20.18 39.39
CA GLU A 53 -24.27 -18.96 39.77
C GLU A 53 -23.21 -18.59 38.76
N SER A 54 -22.36 -19.55 38.34
CA SER A 54 -21.34 -19.37 37.32
C SER A 54 -21.96 -18.96 35.97
N ALA A 55 -23.07 -19.56 35.56
CA ALA A 55 -23.78 -19.20 34.35
C ALA A 55 -24.34 -17.77 34.39
N TYR A 56 -24.92 -17.38 35.54
CA TYR A 56 -25.49 -16.04 35.72
C TYR A 56 -24.42 -14.97 35.82
N LEU A 57 -23.29 -15.27 36.46
CA LEU A 57 -22.10 -14.37 36.45
C LEU A 57 -21.59 -14.14 35.04
N LEU A 58 -21.51 -15.18 34.23
CA LEU A 58 -21.09 -15.06 32.84
C LEU A 58 -22.09 -14.26 31.99
N LEU A 59 -23.39 -14.51 32.14
CA LEU A 59 -24.43 -13.70 31.47
C LEU A 59 -24.36 -12.23 31.89
N ALA A 60 -24.08 -11.96 33.16
CA ALA A 60 -23.93 -10.61 33.69
C ALA A 60 -22.65 -9.93 33.17
N ALA A 61 -21.53 -10.67 33.14
CA ALA A 61 -20.27 -10.18 32.61
C ALA A 61 -20.34 -9.81 31.10
N GLU A 62 -21.13 -10.57 30.35
CA GLU A 62 -21.37 -10.24 28.92
C GLU A 62 -22.55 -9.23 28.73
N GLY A 63 -23.15 -8.77 29.81
CA GLY A 63 -24.18 -7.75 29.81
C GLY A 63 -25.57 -8.21 29.36
N TYR A 64 -25.86 -9.52 29.23
CA TYR A 64 -27.19 -10.03 28.91
C TYR A 64 -28.18 -9.86 30.04
N ILE A 65 -27.69 -9.89 31.28
CA ILE A 65 -28.50 -9.66 32.48
C ILE A 65 -27.80 -8.68 33.42
N VAL A 66 -28.58 -8.05 34.30
CA VAL A 66 -28.08 -7.17 35.36
C VAL A 66 -28.58 -7.64 36.70
N SER A 67 -27.73 -7.66 37.70
CA SER A 67 -28.11 -7.92 39.08
C SER A 67 -28.68 -6.65 39.72
N LYS A 68 -29.88 -6.72 40.29
CA LYS A 68 -30.46 -5.64 41.13
C LYS A 68 -30.40 -6.07 42.59
N PRO A 69 -29.72 -5.33 43.47
CA PRO A 69 -29.62 -5.67 44.89
C PRO A 69 -30.98 -5.99 45.49
N GLN A 70 -31.05 -7.07 46.26
CA GLN A 70 -32.29 -7.60 46.94
C GLN A 70 -33.42 -7.99 45.99
N SER A 71 -33.30 -7.78 44.67
CA SER A 71 -34.39 -8.05 43.70
C SER A 71 -34.08 -9.22 42.76
N GLY A 72 -32.80 -9.48 42.44
CA GLY A 72 -32.38 -10.61 41.58
C GLY A 72 -31.84 -10.16 40.21
N TYR A 73 -31.86 -11.06 39.21
CA TYR A 73 -31.32 -10.84 37.90
C TYR A 73 -32.39 -10.48 36.88
N TYR A 74 -32.08 -9.50 36.00
CA TYR A 74 -32.99 -8.98 34.98
C TYR A 74 -32.31 -8.94 33.61
N VAL A 75 -33.05 -9.26 32.56
CA VAL A 75 -32.57 -9.17 31.16
C VAL A 75 -32.36 -7.69 30.79
N THR A 76 -31.24 -7.40 30.16
CA THR A 76 -30.93 -6.06 29.67
C THR A 76 -31.48 -5.82 28.26
N ASP A 77 -31.36 -4.58 27.74
CA ASP A 77 -31.76 -4.18 26.37
C ASP A 77 -30.71 -4.50 25.30
N ILE A 78 -29.60 -5.13 25.69
CA ILE A 78 -28.49 -5.46 24.76
C ILE A 78 -28.95 -6.41 23.63
N ALA A 79 -29.91 -7.29 23.90
CA ALA A 79 -30.43 -8.20 22.88
C ALA A 79 -31.21 -7.45 21.78
N GLU A 80 -31.90 -6.38 22.11
CA GLU A 80 -32.61 -5.55 21.14
C GLU A 80 -31.61 -4.70 20.32
N LYS A 81 -30.61 -4.15 20.96
CA LYS A 81 -29.54 -3.41 20.29
C LYS A 81 -28.71 -4.28 19.33
N LYS A 82 -28.42 -5.54 19.67
CA LYS A 82 -27.74 -6.50 18.78
C LYS A 82 -28.60 -6.97 17.60
N LYS A 83 -29.93 -6.96 17.72
CA LYS A 83 -30.84 -7.23 16.58
C LYS A 83 -30.82 -6.10 15.54
N HIS A 84 -30.52 -4.85 15.93
CA HIS A 84 -30.42 -3.71 15.03
C HIS A 84 -28.99 -3.55 14.40
N VAL A 85 -27.99 -4.27 14.91
CA VAL A 85 -26.75 -4.50 14.18
C VAL A 85 -26.92 -5.73 13.28
N ASN A 86 -27.94 -5.74 12.45
CA ASN A 86 -27.77 -6.36 11.16
C ASN A 86 -26.65 -5.56 10.51
N VAL A 87 -25.45 -6.13 10.52
CA VAL A 87 -24.49 -5.88 9.46
C VAL A 87 -25.28 -6.27 8.21
N SER A 88 -26.01 -5.31 7.66
CA SER A 88 -26.35 -5.34 6.27
C SER A 88 -25.00 -5.65 5.62
N LYS A 89 -24.84 -6.87 5.13
CA LYS A 89 -23.86 -7.14 4.09
C LYS A 89 -24.18 -6.03 3.09
N MET A 90 -23.43 -4.95 3.13
CA MET A 90 -23.29 -4.10 1.99
C MET A 90 -22.76 -5.07 0.94
N GLN A 91 -23.68 -5.65 0.21
CA GLN A 91 -23.38 -6.12 -1.13
C GLN A 91 -23.01 -4.82 -1.84
N VAL A 92 -21.73 -4.48 -1.75
CA VAL A 92 -21.11 -3.69 -2.80
C VAL A 92 -21.43 -4.55 -4.02
N ASN A 93 -22.42 -4.11 -4.80
CA ASN A 93 -22.60 -4.58 -6.16
C ASN A 93 -21.30 -4.22 -6.88
N ARG A 94 -20.28 -5.03 -6.68
CA ARG A 94 -19.25 -5.21 -7.67
C ARG A 94 -19.96 -5.98 -8.77
N GLU A 95 -20.47 -5.27 -9.77
CA GLU A 95 -20.50 -5.80 -11.11
C GLU A 95 -19.02 -6.07 -11.47
N ASN A 96 -18.46 -7.12 -10.89
CA ASN A 96 -17.16 -7.66 -11.28
C ASN A 96 -17.39 -8.31 -12.64
N GLN A 97 -17.33 -7.51 -13.71
CA GLN A 97 -16.94 -8.05 -15.00
C GLN A 97 -15.56 -8.66 -14.76
N GLU A 98 -15.45 -9.95 -14.97
CA GLU A 98 -14.21 -10.70 -14.74
C GLU A 98 -13.16 -10.21 -15.74
N ILE A 99 -12.20 -9.39 -15.26
CA ILE A 99 -11.08 -8.93 -16.08
C ILE A 99 -10.17 -10.11 -16.33
N ARG A 100 -10.15 -10.58 -17.56
CA ARG A 100 -9.32 -11.71 -18.02
C ARG A 100 -7.87 -11.29 -18.27
N TYR A 101 -7.67 -10.11 -18.87
CA TYR A 101 -6.36 -9.57 -19.18
C TYR A 101 -6.21 -8.17 -18.57
N ASP A 102 -5.37 -8.05 -17.56
CA ASP A 102 -5.17 -6.81 -16.82
C ASP A 102 -3.81 -6.18 -17.17
N PHE A 103 -3.82 -5.18 -18.04
CA PHE A 103 -2.66 -4.35 -18.35
C PHE A 103 -2.61 -3.03 -17.56
N VAL A 104 -3.42 -2.87 -16.51
CA VAL A 104 -3.49 -1.65 -15.69
C VAL A 104 -2.78 -1.80 -14.37
N THR A 105 -3.03 -2.91 -13.68
CA THR A 105 -2.54 -3.11 -12.32
C THR A 105 -1.02 -3.23 -12.28
N SER A 106 -0.38 -2.41 -11.46
CA SER A 106 1.07 -2.47 -11.24
C SER A 106 1.38 -3.55 -10.21
N SER A 107 1.64 -4.76 -10.66
CA SER A 107 2.15 -5.87 -9.84
C SER A 107 3.60 -6.20 -10.19
N VAL A 108 4.22 -7.03 -9.36
CA VAL A 108 5.52 -7.63 -9.67
C VAL A 108 5.27 -8.92 -10.42
N ASP A 109 5.98 -9.11 -11.52
CA ASP A 109 5.91 -10.32 -12.30
C ASP A 109 6.32 -11.54 -11.48
N LYS A 110 5.48 -12.59 -11.48
CA LYS A 110 5.65 -13.79 -10.65
C LYS A 110 6.98 -14.50 -10.93
N GLU A 111 7.43 -14.54 -12.18
CA GLU A 111 8.68 -15.21 -12.57
C GLU A 111 9.92 -14.38 -12.23
N SER A 112 9.74 -13.07 -12.11
CA SER A 112 10.82 -12.16 -11.80
C SER A 112 11.29 -12.28 -10.35
N PHE A 113 10.40 -12.64 -9.41
CA PHE A 113 10.72 -12.68 -7.99
C PHE A 113 11.13 -14.08 -7.50
N ARG A 114 12.18 -14.13 -6.69
CA ARG A 114 12.74 -15.38 -6.13
C ARG A 114 12.09 -15.73 -4.78
N PHE A 115 10.86 -16.23 -4.80
CA PHE A 115 10.09 -16.56 -3.59
C PHE A 115 10.81 -17.54 -2.66
N GLU A 116 11.49 -18.57 -3.18
CA GLU A 116 12.22 -19.53 -2.35
C GLU A 116 13.36 -18.88 -1.58
N LEU A 117 14.08 -17.98 -2.24
CA LEU A 117 15.15 -17.23 -1.61
C LEU A 117 14.60 -16.29 -0.54
N TRP A 118 13.52 -15.58 -0.84
CA TRP A 118 12.84 -14.71 0.11
C TRP A 118 12.34 -15.45 1.34
N ARG A 119 11.69 -16.61 1.16
CA ARG A 119 11.27 -17.49 2.29
C ARG A 119 12.43 -17.86 3.20
N ARG A 120 13.62 -18.13 2.66
CA ARG A 120 14.81 -18.44 3.45
C ARG A 120 15.21 -17.28 4.35
N TYR A 121 15.21 -16.03 3.83
CA TYR A 121 15.54 -14.84 4.61
C TYR A 121 14.47 -14.51 5.66
N MET A 122 13.20 -14.62 5.30
CA MET A 122 12.12 -14.48 6.27
C MET A 122 12.20 -15.51 7.40
N LYS A 123 12.49 -16.77 7.07
CA LYS A 123 12.72 -17.80 8.08
C LYS A 123 13.93 -17.49 8.96
N SER A 124 15.01 -16.96 8.41
CA SER A 124 16.17 -16.49 9.16
C SER A 124 15.83 -15.35 10.12
N ALA A 125 15.09 -14.36 9.65
CA ALA A 125 14.63 -13.24 10.47
C ALA A 125 13.74 -13.70 11.62
N LEU A 126 12.80 -14.62 11.35
CA LEU A 126 11.88 -15.17 12.35
C LEU A 126 12.54 -16.06 13.41
N ARG A 127 13.80 -16.49 13.21
CA ARG A 127 14.60 -17.20 14.24
C ARG A 127 15.31 -16.28 15.23
N GLN A 128 15.19 -14.97 15.06
CA GLN A 128 15.79 -13.98 15.97
C GLN A 128 14.79 -13.61 17.08
N ASP A 129 14.38 -14.60 17.85
CA ASP A 129 13.28 -14.53 18.83
C ASP A 129 13.44 -13.33 19.77
N GLU A 130 14.61 -13.16 20.39
CA GLU A 130 14.86 -12.07 21.34
C GLU A 130 14.67 -10.69 20.72
N ARG A 131 15.08 -10.51 19.46
CA ARG A 131 14.90 -9.23 18.75
C ARG A 131 13.42 -8.95 18.44
N LEU A 132 12.64 -9.99 18.15
CA LEU A 132 11.23 -9.87 17.76
C LEU A 132 10.31 -9.65 18.95
N LEU A 133 10.72 -9.93 20.18
CA LEU A 133 9.94 -9.68 21.40
C LEU A 133 9.87 -8.20 21.79
N SER A 134 10.66 -7.33 21.18
CA SER A 134 10.67 -5.88 21.45
C SER A 134 10.19 -5.07 20.27
N TYR A 135 9.62 -3.90 20.54
CA TYR A 135 9.33 -2.92 19.50
C TYR A 135 10.60 -2.54 18.74
N GLY A 136 10.48 -2.27 17.42
CA GLY A 136 11.57 -1.74 16.61
C GLY A 136 11.92 -0.29 16.99
N GLU A 137 13.09 0.16 16.57
CA GLU A 137 13.44 1.58 16.68
C GLU A 137 12.45 2.42 15.87
N PRO A 138 11.96 3.56 16.39
CA PRO A 138 11.01 4.41 15.67
C PRO A 138 11.46 4.82 14.26
N GLN A 139 12.77 4.96 14.08
CA GLN A 139 13.41 5.35 12.82
C GLN A 139 13.67 4.16 11.88
N GLY A 140 13.52 2.93 12.36
CA GLY A 140 13.90 1.68 11.69
C GLY A 140 15.16 1.07 12.27
N GLU A 141 15.33 -0.23 12.12
CA GLU A 141 16.46 -0.99 12.65
C GLU A 141 17.80 -0.39 12.18
N TRP A 142 18.77 -0.25 13.10
CA TRP A 142 20.05 0.40 12.82
C TRP A 142 20.79 -0.28 11.67
N GLU A 143 20.92 -1.59 11.72
CA GLU A 143 21.65 -2.34 10.69
C GLU A 143 20.99 -2.26 9.32
N PHE A 144 19.66 -2.07 9.29
CA PHE A 144 18.94 -1.84 8.03
C PHE A 144 19.29 -0.47 7.44
N ARG A 145 19.34 0.56 8.28
CA ARG A 145 19.70 1.92 7.86
C ARG A 145 21.16 2.01 7.38
N GLU A 146 22.10 1.29 8.05
CA GLU A 146 23.51 1.19 7.62
C GLU A 146 23.63 0.59 6.22
N VAL A 147 22.94 -0.54 5.99
CA VAL A 147 22.97 -1.22 4.70
C VAL A 147 22.32 -0.39 3.60
N LEU A 148 21.22 0.32 3.95
CA LEU A 148 20.58 1.26 3.02
C LEU A 148 21.52 2.40 2.64
N CYS A 149 22.23 2.98 3.59
CA CYS A 149 23.16 4.05 3.38
C CYS A 149 24.23 3.67 2.34
N SER A 150 24.86 2.49 2.51
CA SER A 150 25.85 1.95 1.57
C SER A 150 25.25 1.69 0.19
N TYR A 151 24.08 1.03 0.14
CA TYR A 151 23.36 0.70 -1.10
C TYR A 151 23.01 1.96 -1.91
N LEU A 152 22.48 2.98 -1.24
CA LEU A 152 22.07 4.24 -1.87
C LEU A 152 23.26 5.05 -2.40
N GLY A 153 24.36 5.07 -1.65
CA GLY A 153 25.61 5.70 -2.08
C GLY A 153 26.13 5.09 -3.38
N GLU A 154 26.22 3.76 -3.44
CA GLU A 154 26.73 3.04 -4.62
C GLU A 154 25.81 3.13 -5.84
N ARG A 155 24.49 3.09 -5.63
CA ARG A 155 23.52 2.96 -6.72
C ARG A 155 22.96 4.27 -7.21
N ARG A 156 22.79 5.25 -6.32
CA ARG A 156 22.08 6.50 -6.59
C ARG A 156 22.91 7.76 -6.32
N SER A 157 24.15 7.57 -5.88
CA SER A 157 25.01 8.67 -5.42
C SER A 157 24.36 9.51 -4.30
N VAL A 158 23.48 8.90 -3.51
CA VAL A 158 22.85 9.54 -2.34
C VAL A 158 23.91 9.69 -1.25
N ILE A 159 24.00 10.88 -0.68
CA ILE A 159 24.95 11.20 0.39
C ILE A 159 24.18 11.25 1.70
N CYS A 160 24.37 10.24 2.54
CA CYS A 160 23.65 10.18 3.83
C CYS A 160 24.44 9.39 4.89
N THR A 161 24.00 9.53 6.13
CA THR A 161 24.38 8.68 7.26
C THR A 161 23.15 7.90 7.74
N PRO A 162 23.31 6.81 8.52
CA PRO A 162 22.19 6.04 9.03
C PRO A 162 21.21 6.87 9.89
N GLU A 163 21.67 7.93 10.55
CA GLU A 163 20.86 8.84 11.36
C GLU A 163 19.88 9.66 10.51
N GLN A 164 20.17 9.85 9.23
CA GLN A 164 19.31 10.60 8.30
C GLN A 164 18.19 9.74 7.71
N ILE A 165 18.28 8.41 7.84
CA ILE A 165 17.32 7.48 7.22
C ILE A 165 16.16 7.19 8.16
N VAL A 166 14.93 7.37 7.69
CA VAL A 166 13.69 6.99 8.38
C VAL A 166 12.95 5.96 7.53
N VAL A 167 12.63 4.82 8.13
CA VAL A 167 11.94 3.69 7.50
C VAL A 167 10.45 3.73 7.82
N GLY A 168 9.59 3.38 6.86
CA GLY A 168 8.14 3.35 7.07
C GLY A 168 7.39 2.39 6.14
N ALA A 169 6.13 2.14 6.46
CA ALA A 169 5.23 1.25 5.71
C ALA A 169 4.65 1.93 4.45
N GLY A 170 5.50 2.29 3.52
CA GLY A 170 5.14 3.00 2.28
C GLY A 170 5.30 4.51 2.39
N VAL A 171 5.28 5.18 1.24
CA VAL A 171 5.55 6.61 1.11
C VAL A 171 4.56 7.47 1.91
N GLN A 172 3.27 7.11 1.95
CA GLN A 172 2.28 7.87 2.72
C GLN A 172 2.64 7.96 4.20
N SER A 173 3.06 6.85 4.85
CA SER A 173 3.45 6.87 6.25
C SER A 173 4.66 7.79 6.50
N LEU A 174 5.59 7.85 5.55
CA LEU A 174 6.73 8.76 5.60
C LEU A 174 6.32 10.22 5.41
N LEU A 175 5.37 10.50 4.52
CA LEU A 175 4.82 11.85 4.35
C LEU A 175 4.09 12.35 5.60
N HIS A 176 3.35 11.48 6.32
CA HIS A 176 2.76 11.82 7.62
C HIS A 176 3.80 12.17 8.68
N ILE A 177 5.00 11.60 8.62
CA ILE A 177 6.13 12.01 9.46
C ILE A 177 6.75 13.32 8.95
N LEU A 178 6.91 13.48 7.64
CA LEU A 178 7.60 14.63 7.04
C LEU A 178 6.81 15.94 7.17
N CYS A 179 5.50 15.91 6.88
CA CYS A 179 4.69 17.14 6.90
C CYS A 179 4.79 17.95 8.21
N PRO A 180 4.77 17.33 9.41
CA PRO A 180 5.01 18.05 10.66
C PRO A 180 6.44 18.60 10.84
N LEU A 181 7.44 18.00 10.15
CA LEU A 181 8.83 18.47 10.23
C LEU A 181 9.07 19.74 9.42
N VAL A 182 8.25 19.96 8.39
CA VAL A 182 8.33 21.11 7.46
C VAL A 182 7.06 21.95 7.54
N ALA A 183 6.48 22.05 8.73
CA ALA A 183 5.21 22.73 8.96
C ALA A 183 5.26 24.26 8.75
N ASP A 184 6.43 24.85 8.69
CA ASP A 184 6.69 26.24 8.31
C ASP A 184 6.50 26.50 6.81
N ARG A 185 6.62 25.45 5.98
CA ARG A 185 6.53 25.48 4.50
C ARG A 185 5.12 25.09 4.03
N LYS A 186 4.18 26.01 4.12
CA LYS A 186 2.74 25.72 3.89
C LYS A 186 2.29 25.61 2.43
N LYS A 187 3.16 25.91 1.47
CA LYS A 187 2.88 25.78 0.04
C LYS A 187 3.47 24.48 -0.51
N VAL A 188 2.73 23.77 -1.34
CA VAL A 188 3.23 22.57 -2.03
C VAL A 188 2.80 22.57 -3.50
N ALA A 189 3.73 22.21 -4.40
CA ALA A 189 3.39 21.83 -5.75
C ALA A 189 3.89 20.42 -6.07
N PHE A 190 3.12 19.72 -6.88
CA PHE A 190 3.46 18.40 -7.40
C PHE A 190 3.74 18.52 -8.89
N TYR A 191 4.89 18.00 -9.32
CA TYR A 191 5.16 17.89 -10.75
C TYR A 191 4.12 17.01 -11.45
N ASN A 192 3.81 15.85 -10.84
CA ASN A 192 2.73 14.98 -11.29
C ASN A 192 1.53 15.07 -10.34
N PRO A 193 0.40 15.67 -10.78
CA PRO A 193 -0.79 15.81 -9.94
C PRO A 193 -1.53 14.50 -9.67
N ASP A 194 -1.18 13.41 -10.38
CA ASP A 194 -1.88 12.13 -10.29
C ASP A 194 -1.55 11.31 -9.04
N PHE A 195 -0.56 11.73 -8.26
CA PHE A 195 -0.24 11.08 -6.99
C PHE A 195 -1.24 11.52 -5.89
N GLN A 196 -2.51 11.10 -6.06
CA GLN A 196 -3.62 11.49 -5.18
C GLN A 196 -3.38 11.14 -3.71
N GLN A 197 -2.78 9.96 -3.42
CA GLN A 197 -2.52 9.53 -2.05
C GLN A 197 -1.50 10.44 -1.34
N GLY A 198 -0.48 10.92 -2.04
CA GLY A 198 0.47 11.88 -1.48
C GLY A 198 -0.15 13.26 -1.30
N ARG A 199 -0.96 13.69 -2.27
CA ARG A 199 -1.68 14.98 -2.18
C ARG A 199 -2.61 15.02 -0.99
N ALA A 200 -3.39 13.95 -0.75
CA ALA A 200 -4.29 13.84 0.40
C ALA A 200 -3.57 14.05 1.74
N VAL A 201 -2.35 13.50 1.90
CA VAL A 201 -1.57 13.74 3.13
C VAL A 201 -1.25 15.22 3.32
N PHE A 202 -0.80 15.92 2.27
CA PHE A 202 -0.53 17.36 2.39
C PHE A 202 -1.79 18.18 2.67
N GLU A 203 -2.93 17.77 2.09
CA GLU A 203 -4.24 18.38 2.35
C GLU A 203 -4.64 18.22 3.82
N ASP A 204 -4.50 17.01 4.39
CA ASP A 204 -4.78 16.72 5.80
C ASP A 204 -3.95 17.60 6.77
N TYR A 205 -2.73 17.98 6.37
CA TYR A 205 -1.88 18.89 7.14
C TYR A 205 -2.07 20.38 6.80
N GLY A 206 -3.08 20.70 6.00
CA GLY A 206 -3.47 22.07 5.68
C GLY A 206 -2.47 22.82 4.79
N TYR A 207 -1.85 22.11 3.83
CA TYR A 207 -1.00 22.74 2.81
C TYR A 207 -1.83 23.36 1.70
N THR A 208 -1.39 24.51 1.20
CA THR A 208 -1.94 25.16 0.02
C THR A 208 -1.26 24.61 -1.22
N PHE A 209 -2.07 24.09 -2.17
CA PHE A 209 -1.56 23.56 -3.43
C PHE A 209 -1.32 24.68 -4.43
N CYS A 210 -0.11 24.72 -4.98
CA CYS A 210 0.25 25.56 -6.11
C CYS A 210 0.12 24.75 -7.41
N THR A 211 -0.33 25.40 -8.48
CA THR A 211 -0.46 24.76 -9.80
C THR A 211 0.86 24.73 -10.55
N LYS A 212 1.70 25.73 -10.31
CA LYS A 212 3.02 25.87 -10.94
C LYS A 212 4.11 25.98 -9.89
N ARG A 213 5.32 25.54 -10.28
CA ARG A 213 6.51 25.60 -9.43
C ARG A 213 6.93 27.05 -9.12
N ASP A 214 6.71 27.96 -10.05
CA ASP A 214 7.04 29.40 -9.88
C ASP A 214 6.13 30.13 -8.89
N GLU A 215 5.09 29.48 -8.36
CA GLU A 215 4.25 29.99 -7.26
C GLU A 215 4.79 29.63 -5.88
N ILE A 216 5.84 28.78 -5.81
CA ILE A 216 6.40 28.29 -4.56
C ILE A 216 7.58 29.17 -4.12
N ASP A 217 7.39 29.94 -3.05
CA ASP A 217 8.46 30.56 -2.27
C ASP A 217 8.36 30.00 -0.85
N HIS A 218 9.48 29.56 -0.28
CA HIS A 218 9.54 28.90 1.02
C HIS A 218 8.48 27.79 1.19
N GLY A 219 8.45 26.86 0.25
CA GLY A 219 7.46 25.77 0.19
C GLY A 219 8.08 24.39 -0.04
N VAL A 220 7.31 23.49 -0.62
CA VAL A 220 7.70 22.12 -0.91
C VAL A 220 7.41 21.81 -2.39
N TYR A 221 8.37 21.20 -3.07
CA TYR A 221 8.19 20.71 -4.44
C TYR A 221 8.37 19.19 -4.52
N TYR A 222 7.29 18.48 -4.84
CA TYR A 222 7.28 17.01 -4.99
C TYR A 222 7.51 16.61 -6.43
N ILE A 223 8.55 15.81 -6.70
CA ILE A 223 8.95 15.43 -8.05
C ILE A 223 9.55 14.02 -8.09
N SER A 224 9.35 13.30 -9.19
CA SER A 224 9.96 12.00 -9.48
C SER A 224 10.89 12.10 -10.69
N PRO A 225 12.17 12.49 -10.53
CA PRO A 225 13.07 12.77 -11.64
C PRO A 225 13.40 11.56 -12.53
N SER A 226 13.18 10.36 -12.00
CA SER A 226 13.35 9.09 -12.74
C SER A 226 12.09 8.69 -13.52
N GLN A 227 10.99 9.42 -13.34
CA GLN A 227 9.73 9.22 -14.06
C GLN A 227 8.93 10.54 -14.11
N MET A 228 9.39 11.49 -14.93
CA MET A 228 8.78 12.81 -15.06
C MET A 228 7.36 12.77 -15.61
N THR A 229 7.09 11.81 -16.48
CA THR A 229 5.75 11.56 -17.01
C THR A 229 5.35 10.12 -16.77
N ARG A 230 4.07 9.80 -16.88
CA ARG A 230 3.61 8.38 -16.90
C ARG A 230 4.26 7.59 -18.04
N TRP A 231 4.75 8.27 -19.08
CA TRP A 231 5.48 7.72 -20.23
C TRP A 231 6.96 7.46 -19.97
N GLY A 232 7.43 7.59 -18.73
CA GLY A 232 8.80 7.28 -18.36
C GLY A 232 9.84 8.34 -18.72
N GLY A 233 9.42 9.56 -19.04
CA GLY A 233 10.34 10.66 -19.30
C GLY A 233 11.29 10.89 -18.13
N LEU A 234 12.54 11.21 -18.44
CA LEU A 234 13.62 11.39 -17.48
C LEU A 234 14.04 12.84 -17.40
N MET A 235 14.30 13.30 -16.19
CA MET A 235 14.89 14.60 -15.98
C MET A 235 16.38 14.58 -16.33
N THR A 236 16.79 15.39 -17.28
CA THR A 236 18.19 15.53 -17.69
C THR A 236 19.05 16.14 -16.57
N ILE A 237 20.37 15.96 -16.64
CA ILE A 237 21.29 16.58 -15.66
C ILE A 237 21.16 18.11 -15.65
N LYS A 238 20.99 18.73 -16.82
CA LYS A 238 20.80 20.19 -16.92
C LYS A 238 19.54 20.62 -16.16
N GLU A 239 18.42 19.97 -16.43
CA GLU A 239 17.15 20.28 -15.74
C GLU A 239 17.24 20.06 -14.23
N ARG A 240 18.00 19.03 -13.77
CA ARG A 240 18.26 18.79 -12.34
C ARG A 240 19.03 19.96 -11.71
N LEU A 241 20.09 20.42 -12.36
CA LEU A 241 20.88 21.56 -11.88
C LEU A 241 20.09 22.86 -11.90
N ASP A 242 19.27 23.10 -12.94
CA ASP A 242 18.38 24.25 -13.04
C ASP A 242 17.34 24.24 -11.89
N LEU A 243 16.74 23.07 -11.60
CA LEU A 243 15.80 22.91 -10.48
C LEU A 243 16.46 23.19 -9.12
N ILE A 244 17.67 22.65 -8.90
CA ILE A 244 18.43 22.89 -7.67
C ILE A 244 18.75 24.40 -7.52
N GLY A 245 19.20 25.05 -8.61
CA GLY A 245 19.46 26.48 -8.62
C GLY A 245 18.21 27.31 -8.28
N GLU A 246 17.06 26.92 -8.80
CA GLU A 246 15.79 27.57 -8.47
C GLU A 246 15.38 27.32 -7.02
N ALA A 247 15.49 26.08 -6.51
CA ALA A 247 15.18 25.74 -5.12
C ALA A 247 16.00 26.59 -4.14
N ASN A 248 17.28 26.79 -4.41
CA ASN A 248 18.17 27.63 -3.59
C ASN A 248 17.77 29.11 -3.63
N ARG A 249 17.36 29.64 -4.80
CA ARG A 249 16.96 31.05 -4.92
C ARG A 249 15.64 31.36 -4.24
N ARG A 250 14.69 30.40 -4.28
CA ARG A 250 13.31 30.57 -3.77
C ARG A 250 13.08 29.89 -2.44
N ASP A 251 14.12 29.29 -1.86
CA ASP A 251 14.09 28.58 -0.58
C ASP A 251 12.98 27.53 -0.49
N PHE A 252 12.76 26.72 -1.53
CA PHE A 252 11.84 25.59 -1.41
C PHE A 252 12.57 24.25 -1.22
N LEU A 253 11.98 23.39 -0.41
CA LEU A 253 12.43 22.02 -0.19
C LEU A 253 11.99 21.11 -1.34
N ILE A 254 12.91 20.33 -1.89
CA ILE A 254 12.59 19.30 -2.88
C ILE A 254 12.28 17.98 -2.17
N ILE A 255 11.20 17.31 -2.55
CA ILE A 255 10.96 15.90 -2.25
C ILE A 255 11.20 15.12 -3.53
N GLU A 256 12.31 14.38 -3.57
CA GLU A 256 12.69 13.50 -4.67
C GLU A 256 12.12 12.09 -4.42
N ASP A 257 11.06 11.71 -5.14
CA ASP A 257 10.46 10.38 -5.07
C ASP A 257 11.07 9.47 -6.13
N ASP A 258 11.93 8.55 -5.70
CA ASP A 258 12.71 7.67 -6.57
C ASP A 258 12.25 6.21 -6.47
N TYR A 259 11.11 5.92 -7.07
CA TYR A 259 10.49 4.58 -7.02
C TYR A 259 10.81 3.68 -8.22
N ASN A 260 11.42 4.22 -9.30
CA ASN A 260 11.55 3.48 -10.57
C ASN A 260 12.96 3.51 -11.20
N SER A 261 13.92 4.24 -10.63
CA SER A 261 15.25 4.44 -11.20
C SER A 261 16.05 3.15 -11.38
N GLU A 262 15.83 2.17 -10.52
CA GLU A 262 16.51 0.87 -10.58
C GLU A 262 16.10 0.02 -11.80
N PHE A 263 14.99 0.33 -12.44
CA PHE A 263 14.45 -0.43 -13.59
C PHE A 263 14.73 0.21 -14.95
N ARG A 264 15.79 1.03 -15.06
CA ARG A 264 16.23 1.56 -16.35
C ARG A 264 16.88 0.49 -17.21
N TYR A 265 16.48 0.44 -18.49
CA TYR A 265 16.94 -0.59 -19.41
C TYR A 265 18.25 -0.25 -20.12
N PHE A 266 18.36 0.96 -20.64
CA PHE A 266 19.38 1.31 -21.65
C PHE A 266 20.50 2.20 -21.11
N GLN A 267 20.34 2.84 -19.96
CA GLN A 267 21.31 3.78 -19.41
C GLN A 267 21.54 3.54 -17.90
N LYS A 268 22.69 3.98 -17.40
CA LYS A 268 22.91 4.03 -15.95
C LYS A 268 21.97 5.08 -15.33
N PRO A 269 21.49 4.86 -14.12
CA PRO A 269 20.72 5.88 -13.40
C PRO A 269 21.52 7.18 -13.28
N ALA A 270 20.90 8.32 -13.59
CA ALA A 270 21.50 9.62 -13.30
C ALA A 270 21.64 9.79 -11.77
N PRO A 271 22.65 10.54 -11.28
CA PRO A 271 22.74 10.88 -9.85
C PRO A 271 21.45 11.49 -9.34
N SER A 272 21.07 11.19 -8.09
CA SER A 272 19.89 11.79 -7.46
C SER A 272 20.04 13.31 -7.32
N LEU A 273 18.93 14.04 -7.22
CA LEU A 273 18.95 15.47 -6.83
C LEU A 273 19.62 15.63 -5.47
N GLN A 274 19.31 14.73 -4.53
CA GLN A 274 19.90 14.70 -3.18
C GLN A 274 21.42 14.57 -3.24
N GLY A 275 21.97 13.68 -4.08
CA GLY A 275 23.41 13.54 -4.26
C GLY A 275 24.07 14.78 -4.92
N LEU A 276 23.39 15.38 -5.92
CA LEU A 276 23.88 16.59 -6.59
C LEU A 276 23.91 17.81 -5.67
N THR A 277 23.08 17.86 -4.62
CA THR A 277 23.09 18.95 -3.60
C THR A 277 24.02 18.68 -2.42
N GLY A 278 24.76 17.56 -2.43
CA GLY A 278 25.54 17.15 -1.24
C GLY A 278 24.64 16.80 -0.04
N GLY A 279 23.40 16.40 -0.26
CA GLY A 279 22.47 15.97 0.76
C GLY A 279 21.67 17.10 1.44
N ARG A 280 21.69 18.32 0.91
CA ARG A 280 21.01 19.49 1.50
C ARG A 280 19.79 19.92 0.69
N GLY A 281 18.74 20.39 1.36
CA GLY A 281 17.55 20.95 0.70
C GLY A 281 16.71 19.93 -0.08
N VAL A 282 17.02 18.64 0.02
CA VAL A 282 16.32 17.56 -0.67
C VAL A 282 16.01 16.43 0.31
N VAL A 283 14.74 16.09 0.44
CA VAL A 283 14.30 14.83 1.06
C VAL A 283 14.22 13.77 -0.04
N TYR A 284 14.99 12.68 0.10
CA TYR A 284 14.95 11.58 -0.84
C TYR A 284 14.03 10.48 -0.34
N LEU A 285 13.09 10.04 -1.17
CA LEU A 285 12.18 8.92 -0.91
C LEU A 285 12.51 7.72 -1.78
N GLY A 286 12.54 6.54 -1.19
CA GLY A 286 12.72 5.28 -1.91
C GLY A 286 11.78 4.20 -1.41
N THR A 287 11.54 3.17 -2.25
CA THR A 287 10.63 2.08 -1.92
C THR A 287 11.13 0.73 -2.41
N PHE A 288 10.87 -0.31 -1.63
CA PHE A 288 11.10 -1.71 -2.03
C PHE A 288 9.91 -2.35 -2.74
N SER A 289 8.75 -1.66 -2.79
CA SER A 289 7.51 -2.23 -3.37
C SER A 289 7.66 -2.68 -4.83
N LYS A 290 8.52 -2.04 -5.61
CA LYS A 290 8.83 -2.46 -6.98
C LYS A 290 10.09 -3.32 -7.09
N MET A 291 11.07 -3.09 -6.23
CA MET A 291 12.33 -3.84 -6.25
C MET A 291 12.17 -5.27 -5.73
N LEU A 292 11.25 -5.48 -4.80
CA LEU A 292 10.91 -6.78 -4.19
C LEU A 292 9.44 -7.11 -4.45
N LEU A 293 8.57 -6.86 -3.47
CA LEU A 293 7.13 -7.14 -3.54
C LEU A 293 6.32 -5.95 -3.03
N PRO A 294 5.21 -5.60 -3.68
CA PRO A 294 4.32 -4.53 -3.20
C PRO A 294 3.77 -4.78 -1.80
N SER A 295 3.56 -6.07 -1.44
CA SER A 295 3.01 -6.50 -0.14
C SER A 295 3.94 -6.23 1.04
N ILE A 296 5.25 -6.13 0.84
CA ILE A 296 6.23 -5.85 1.90
C ILE A 296 6.01 -4.46 2.50
N ARG A 297 5.44 -3.52 1.74
CA ARG A 297 5.14 -2.15 2.21
C ARG A 297 6.32 -1.46 2.88
N MET A 298 7.54 -1.67 2.39
CA MET A 298 8.77 -1.08 2.92
C MET A 298 9.22 0.09 2.06
N SER A 299 9.30 1.27 2.67
CA SER A 299 9.83 2.51 2.07
C SER A 299 10.74 3.21 3.08
N PHE A 300 11.53 4.13 2.59
CA PHE A 300 12.43 4.92 3.43
C PHE A 300 12.54 6.34 2.90
N MET A 301 12.87 7.28 3.78
CA MET A 301 13.27 8.63 3.42
C MET A 301 14.65 8.96 3.98
N VAL A 302 15.41 9.74 3.25
CA VAL A 302 16.65 10.36 3.71
C VAL A 302 16.38 11.82 3.98
N LEU A 303 16.48 12.21 5.24
CA LEU A 303 16.29 13.59 5.68
C LEU A 303 17.56 14.39 5.43
N PRO A 304 17.47 15.61 4.91
CA PRO A 304 18.61 16.52 4.89
C PRO A 304 19.02 16.92 6.32
N PRO A 305 20.30 17.26 6.58
CA PRO A 305 20.83 17.47 7.94
C PRO A 305 20.03 18.45 8.80
N GLU A 306 19.45 19.47 8.19
CA GLU A 306 18.61 20.46 8.86
C GLU A 306 17.33 19.87 9.46
N LEU A 307 16.73 18.87 8.80
CA LEU A 307 15.51 18.21 9.28
C LEU A 307 15.79 17.09 10.29
N VAL A 308 16.99 16.51 10.32
CA VAL A 308 17.36 15.48 11.31
C VAL A 308 17.17 16.00 12.73
N LYS A 309 17.66 17.20 13.02
CA LYS A 309 17.52 17.83 14.35
C LYS A 309 16.07 18.06 14.75
N VAL A 310 15.21 18.37 13.79
CA VAL A 310 13.76 18.54 14.01
C VAL A 310 13.10 17.18 14.26
N TYR A 311 13.48 16.17 13.48
CA TYR A 311 13.00 14.79 13.63
C TYR A 311 13.40 14.20 15.00
N GLU A 312 14.65 14.35 15.44
CA GLU A 312 15.13 13.80 16.71
C GLU A 312 14.33 14.30 17.92
N LYS A 313 13.91 15.56 17.91
CA LYS A 313 13.04 16.14 18.96
C LYS A 313 11.66 15.48 19.00
N ARG A 314 11.19 14.93 17.89
CA ARG A 314 9.85 14.37 17.72
C ARG A 314 9.85 12.84 17.59
N ARG A 315 10.99 12.17 17.40
CA ARG A 315 11.06 10.73 17.06
C ARG A 315 10.33 9.84 18.07
N HIS A 316 10.30 10.24 19.34
CA HIS A 316 9.60 9.50 20.38
C HIS A 316 8.07 9.55 20.27
N MET A 317 7.51 10.42 19.42
CA MET A 317 6.09 10.51 19.12
C MET A 317 5.67 9.55 18.00
N TYR A 318 6.62 8.92 17.31
CA TYR A 318 6.35 8.04 16.17
C TYR A 318 6.61 6.60 16.55
N ASN A 319 5.67 5.72 16.17
CA ASN A 319 5.87 4.29 16.21
C ASN A 319 6.41 3.81 14.86
N GLN A 320 7.27 2.78 14.87
CA GLN A 320 7.70 2.15 13.63
C GLN A 320 6.51 1.45 12.96
N THR A 321 6.27 1.81 11.70
CA THR A 321 5.15 1.27 10.90
C THR A 321 5.53 0.08 10.04
N ALA A 322 6.83 -0.08 9.74
CA ALA A 322 7.34 -1.19 8.94
C ALA A 322 7.76 -2.37 9.81
N SER A 323 7.44 -3.58 9.36
CA SER A 323 7.73 -4.83 10.09
C SER A 323 9.22 -5.00 10.39
N LYS A 324 9.56 -5.25 11.65
CA LYS A 324 10.92 -5.52 12.11
C LYS A 324 11.49 -6.78 11.45
N ALA A 325 10.70 -7.85 11.34
CA ALA A 325 11.13 -9.08 10.70
C ALA A 325 11.50 -8.88 9.23
N GLU A 326 10.73 -8.05 8.51
CA GLU A 326 11.03 -7.71 7.11
C GLU A 326 12.25 -6.82 7.00
N GLN A 327 12.46 -5.86 7.90
CA GLN A 327 13.70 -5.06 7.94
C GLN A 327 14.93 -5.95 8.11
N ILE A 328 14.89 -6.91 9.04
CA ILE A 328 15.97 -7.89 9.25
C ILE A 328 16.21 -8.74 7.99
N ALA A 329 15.14 -9.25 7.38
CA ALA A 329 15.23 -10.07 6.18
C ALA A 329 15.83 -9.29 4.99
N ILE A 330 15.40 -8.05 4.77
CA ILE A 330 15.92 -7.20 3.69
C ILE A 330 17.39 -6.82 3.96
N THR A 331 17.76 -6.55 5.21
CA THR A 331 19.16 -6.30 5.60
C THR A 331 20.06 -7.42 5.14
N GLN A 332 19.72 -8.66 5.50
CA GLN A 332 20.47 -9.85 5.09
C GLN A 332 20.48 -10.02 3.57
N PHE A 333 19.32 -9.81 2.92
CA PHE A 333 19.16 -9.93 1.48
C PHE A 333 20.03 -8.92 0.69
N ILE A 334 20.23 -7.72 1.22
CA ILE A 334 21.12 -6.69 0.63
C ILE A 334 22.57 -7.06 0.88
N ARG A 335 22.95 -7.39 2.13
CA ARG A 335 24.34 -7.75 2.50
C ARG A 335 24.89 -8.90 1.67
N ASP A 336 24.05 -9.89 1.38
CA ASP A 336 24.42 -11.06 0.56
C ASP A 336 24.38 -10.78 -0.96
N GLY A 337 24.14 -9.52 -1.38
CA GLY A 337 24.14 -9.10 -2.79
C GLY A 337 22.92 -9.55 -3.60
N HIS A 338 21.91 -10.11 -2.93
CA HIS A 338 20.74 -10.66 -3.62
C HIS A 338 19.79 -9.59 -4.16
N LEU A 339 19.72 -8.41 -3.54
CA LEU A 339 18.90 -7.30 -4.06
C LEU A 339 19.36 -6.88 -5.45
N ALA A 340 20.65 -6.65 -5.63
CA ALA A 340 21.23 -6.28 -6.93
C ALA A 340 21.00 -7.37 -8.00
N SER A 341 21.12 -8.64 -7.61
CA SER A 341 20.84 -9.79 -8.48
C SER A 341 19.37 -9.89 -8.85
N GLN A 342 18.46 -9.62 -7.88
CA GLN A 342 17.02 -9.60 -8.10
C GLN A 342 16.63 -8.51 -9.09
N ILE A 343 17.11 -7.28 -8.92
CA ILE A 343 16.85 -6.16 -9.82
C ILE A 343 17.32 -6.47 -11.24
N ARG A 344 18.54 -7.03 -11.40
CA ARG A 344 19.07 -7.41 -12.74
C ARG A 344 18.18 -8.48 -13.40
N LYS A 345 17.74 -9.49 -12.65
CA LYS A 345 16.81 -10.53 -13.16
C LYS A 345 15.49 -9.92 -13.59
N SER A 346 14.88 -9.08 -12.74
CA SER A 346 13.61 -8.42 -13.04
C SER A 346 13.70 -7.56 -14.29
N ARG A 347 14.74 -6.72 -14.40
CA ARG A 347 14.99 -5.88 -15.59
C ARG A 347 15.05 -6.70 -16.88
N LYS A 348 15.79 -7.82 -16.88
CA LYS A 348 15.89 -8.70 -18.05
C LYS A 348 14.54 -9.29 -18.46
N ILE A 349 13.76 -9.79 -17.49
CA ILE A 349 12.44 -10.38 -17.76
C ILE A 349 11.47 -9.31 -18.28
N HIS A 350 11.45 -8.15 -17.64
CA HIS A 350 10.50 -7.09 -18.03
C HIS A 350 10.81 -6.52 -19.41
N LEU A 351 12.10 -6.30 -19.73
CA LEU A 351 12.47 -5.86 -21.08
C LEU A 351 12.09 -6.91 -22.13
N ALA A 352 12.32 -8.20 -21.86
CA ALA A 352 11.93 -9.27 -22.77
C ALA A 352 10.40 -9.30 -22.99
N LYS A 353 9.60 -9.20 -21.91
CA LYS A 353 8.14 -9.16 -21.98
C LYS A 353 7.62 -7.91 -22.71
N ALA A 354 8.19 -6.73 -22.42
CA ALA A 354 7.83 -5.49 -23.11
C ALA A 354 8.16 -5.54 -24.61
N THR A 355 9.32 -6.11 -24.96
CA THR A 355 9.72 -6.29 -26.37
C THR A 355 8.77 -7.24 -27.10
N GLU A 356 8.41 -8.35 -26.45
CA GLU A 356 7.48 -9.31 -27.04
C GLU A 356 6.06 -8.73 -27.18
N LEU A 357 5.57 -8.03 -26.15
CA LEU A 357 4.27 -7.35 -26.23
C LEU A 357 4.26 -6.34 -27.39
N ALA A 358 5.29 -5.50 -27.50
CA ALA A 358 5.40 -4.54 -28.60
C ALA A 358 5.48 -5.22 -29.97
N ARG A 359 6.12 -6.39 -30.08
CA ARG A 359 6.14 -7.21 -31.32
C ARG A 359 4.73 -7.70 -31.67
N VAL A 360 4.00 -8.25 -30.70
CA VAL A 360 2.65 -8.77 -30.89
C VAL A 360 1.67 -7.65 -31.27
N ILE A 361 1.78 -6.47 -30.65
CA ILE A 361 0.94 -5.32 -31.00
C ILE A 361 1.14 -4.94 -32.46
N ARG A 362 2.40 -4.81 -32.93
CA ARG A 362 2.68 -4.47 -34.33
C ARG A 362 2.21 -5.56 -35.29
N GLU A 363 2.31 -6.83 -34.93
CA GLU A 363 1.82 -7.95 -35.77
C GLU A 363 0.29 -7.94 -35.90
N VAL A 364 -0.43 -7.71 -34.80
CA VAL A 364 -1.91 -7.82 -34.78
C VAL A 364 -2.60 -6.54 -35.27
N LEU A 365 -2.13 -5.36 -34.82
CA LEU A 365 -2.73 -4.07 -35.13
C LEU A 365 -2.16 -3.41 -36.40
N GLN A 366 -0.98 -3.85 -36.84
CA GLN A 366 -0.30 -3.37 -38.06
C GLN A 366 -0.15 -1.84 -38.07
N GLU A 367 -0.60 -1.17 -39.14
CA GLU A 367 -0.49 0.28 -39.32
C GLU A 367 -1.33 1.11 -38.36
N LYS A 368 -2.30 0.48 -37.68
CA LYS A 368 -3.20 1.16 -36.71
C LYS A 368 -2.53 1.46 -35.37
N ALA A 369 -1.31 0.95 -35.11
CA ALA A 369 -0.64 1.12 -33.84
C ALA A 369 0.87 1.38 -33.99
N GLU A 370 1.32 2.41 -33.31
CA GLU A 370 2.74 2.66 -33.05
C GLU A 370 3.07 2.29 -31.63
N THR A 371 4.22 1.64 -31.40
CA THR A 371 4.64 1.18 -30.06
C THR A 371 5.97 1.75 -29.65
N GLU A 372 6.05 2.18 -28.39
CA GLU A 372 7.26 2.62 -27.74
C GLU A 372 7.45 1.87 -26.41
N ILE A 373 8.64 1.31 -26.20
CA ILE A 373 8.99 0.70 -24.90
C ILE A 373 9.58 1.79 -24.03
N GLY A 374 9.02 1.98 -22.85
CA GLY A 374 9.51 2.96 -21.89
C GLY A 374 10.97 2.73 -21.50
N GLU A 375 11.71 3.76 -21.20
CA GLU A 375 13.12 3.68 -20.77
C GLU A 375 13.28 2.95 -19.43
N SER A 376 12.21 2.86 -18.66
CA SER A 376 12.19 2.15 -17.38
C SER A 376 10.78 1.57 -17.10
N GLY A 377 10.74 0.56 -16.22
CA GLY A 377 9.47 0.00 -15.75
C GLY A 377 8.91 -1.07 -16.66
N PHE A 378 7.60 -1.28 -16.59
CA PHE A 378 6.89 -2.45 -17.13
C PHE A 378 5.95 -2.08 -18.26
N HIS A 379 6.13 -0.92 -18.89
CA HIS A 379 5.12 -0.34 -19.75
C HIS A 379 5.52 -0.34 -21.21
N VAL A 380 4.56 -0.70 -22.06
CA VAL A 380 4.58 -0.44 -23.49
C VAL A 380 3.55 0.65 -23.76
N TYR A 381 3.98 1.71 -24.40
CA TYR A 381 3.14 2.80 -24.83
C TYR A 381 2.67 2.54 -26.24
N VAL A 382 1.38 2.75 -26.48
CA VAL A 382 0.76 2.45 -27.76
C VAL A 382 -0.02 3.68 -28.22
N SER A 383 0.36 4.22 -29.37
CA SER A 383 -0.42 5.22 -30.09
C SER A 383 -1.34 4.48 -31.07
N LEU A 384 -2.64 4.65 -30.95
CA LEU A 384 -3.67 3.94 -31.71
C LEU A 384 -4.42 4.91 -32.62
N GLU A 385 -4.62 4.52 -33.88
CA GLU A 385 -5.54 5.18 -34.77
C GLU A 385 -6.96 4.67 -34.54
N THR A 386 -7.86 5.54 -34.07
CA THR A 386 -9.25 5.21 -33.76
C THR A 386 -10.10 6.47 -33.71
N GLU A 387 -11.41 6.30 -33.93
CA GLU A 387 -12.39 7.36 -33.79
C GLU A 387 -12.84 7.61 -32.34
N PHE A 388 -12.47 6.68 -31.43
CA PHE A 388 -12.88 6.73 -30.02
C PHE A 388 -11.92 7.56 -29.18
N GLU A 389 -12.46 8.20 -28.13
CA GLU A 389 -11.67 8.78 -27.06
C GLU A 389 -11.02 7.67 -26.21
N ALA A 390 -9.84 7.95 -25.63
CA ALA A 390 -9.11 6.94 -24.86
C ALA A 390 -9.91 6.39 -23.66
N SER A 391 -10.73 7.22 -23.03
CA SER A 391 -11.64 6.83 -21.95
C SER A 391 -12.77 5.90 -22.44
N GLU A 392 -13.32 6.16 -23.61
CA GLU A 392 -14.35 5.33 -24.22
C GLU A 392 -13.78 3.97 -24.61
N LEU A 393 -12.58 3.94 -25.22
CA LEU A 393 -11.90 2.67 -25.54
C LEU A 393 -11.66 1.84 -24.28
N ALA A 394 -11.21 2.46 -23.17
CA ALA A 394 -11.00 1.75 -21.90
C ALA A 394 -12.29 1.11 -21.38
N VAL A 395 -13.44 1.77 -21.49
CA VAL A 395 -14.75 1.20 -21.11
C VAL A 395 -15.15 0.05 -22.04
N ARG A 396 -14.92 0.18 -23.36
CA ARG A 396 -15.24 -0.87 -24.36
C ARG A 396 -14.41 -2.12 -24.12
N THR A 397 -13.09 -1.97 -23.92
CA THR A 397 -12.18 -3.10 -23.65
C THR A 397 -12.51 -3.77 -22.33
N GLN A 398 -12.85 -2.98 -21.29
CA GLN A 398 -13.23 -3.51 -19.99
C GLN A 398 -14.48 -4.40 -20.08
N LYS A 399 -15.47 -4.03 -20.87
CA LYS A 399 -16.68 -4.86 -21.12
C LYS A 399 -16.36 -6.21 -21.77
N LYS A 400 -15.22 -6.33 -22.45
CA LYS A 400 -14.74 -7.59 -23.03
C LYS A 400 -13.71 -8.32 -22.14
N GLY A 401 -13.51 -7.87 -20.90
CA GLY A 401 -12.57 -8.48 -19.95
C GLY A 401 -11.11 -8.08 -20.15
N LEU A 402 -10.84 -6.98 -20.87
CA LEU A 402 -9.51 -6.44 -21.10
C LEU A 402 -9.38 -5.07 -20.45
N ALA A 403 -8.51 -4.93 -19.44
CA ALA A 403 -8.22 -3.64 -18.82
C ALA A 403 -7.01 -2.98 -19.50
N VAL A 404 -7.19 -1.76 -20.00
CA VAL A 404 -6.13 -0.90 -20.56
C VAL A 404 -6.15 0.46 -19.88
N PHE A 405 -4.99 1.13 -19.78
CA PHE A 405 -4.91 2.44 -19.15
C PHE A 405 -4.92 3.55 -20.20
N PRO A 406 -5.99 4.40 -20.25
CA PRO A 406 -6.04 5.54 -21.15
C PRO A 406 -5.05 6.61 -20.69
N HIS A 407 -4.38 7.25 -21.64
CA HIS A 407 -3.54 8.41 -21.33
C HIS A 407 -4.42 9.65 -21.09
N PRO A 408 -4.26 10.35 -19.96
CA PRO A 408 -5.10 11.47 -19.61
C PRO A 408 -4.82 12.75 -20.41
N GLN A 409 -3.69 12.84 -21.11
CA GLN A 409 -3.29 14.01 -21.91
C GLN A 409 -3.17 13.64 -23.38
N THR A 410 -4.24 13.79 -24.11
CA THR A 410 -4.21 14.01 -25.55
C THR A 410 -4.27 15.51 -25.80
N GLU A 411 -3.25 16.27 -25.33
CA GLU A 411 -3.11 17.67 -25.75
C GLU A 411 -2.62 17.83 -27.20
N ASP A 412 -1.96 16.80 -27.75
CA ASP A 412 -1.75 16.69 -29.18
C ASP A 412 -3.03 16.15 -29.82
N LYS A 413 -3.94 17.06 -30.10
CA LYS A 413 -5.13 16.83 -30.95
C LYS A 413 -4.71 16.57 -32.40
N GLU A 414 -3.85 15.62 -32.66
CA GLU A 414 -3.87 14.93 -33.93
C GLU A 414 -5.18 14.14 -33.96
N ARG A 415 -6.18 14.70 -34.68
CA ARG A 415 -7.48 14.07 -34.88
C ARG A 415 -7.26 12.62 -35.31
N GLY A 416 -7.78 11.68 -34.51
CA GLY A 416 -7.79 10.27 -34.85
C GLY A 416 -6.68 9.42 -34.19
N LYS A 417 -5.84 9.98 -33.31
CA LYS A 417 -4.86 9.19 -32.54
C LYS A 417 -5.07 9.32 -31.03
N ILE A 418 -5.13 8.19 -30.35
CA ILE A 418 -5.14 8.13 -28.87
C ILE A 418 -3.92 7.38 -28.36
N LYS A 419 -3.55 7.64 -27.11
CA LYS A 419 -2.45 6.93 -26.44
C LYS A 419 -2.97 6.11 -25.29
N ILE A 420 -2.52 4.85 -25.20
CA ILE A 420 -2.75 3.95 -24.06
C ILE A 420 -1.43 3.42 -23.51
N MET A 421 -1.45 2.99 -22.25
CA MET A 421 -0.31 2.38 -21.59
C MET A 421 -0.68 0.96 -21.19
N LEU A 422 0.16 -0.01 -21.55
CA LEU A 422 0.00 -1.42 -21.24
C LEU A 422 1.12 -1.90 -20.32
N ASN A 423 0.76 -2.38 -19.13
CA ASN A 423 1.70 -2.98 -18.18
C ASN A 423 1.87 -4.48 -18.48
N CYS A 424 3.08 -4.90 -18.87
CA CYS A 424 3.34 -6.29 -19.26
C CYS A 424 3.54 -7.28 -18.09
N ALA A 425 3.45 -6.85 -16.83
CA ALA A 425 3.78 -7.70 -15.69
C ALA A 425 2.70 -8.76 -15.36
N ASN A 426 1.41 -8.43 -15.55
CA ASN A 426 0.29 -9.28 -15.10
C ASN A 426 -0.22 -10.26 -16.12
N VAL A 427 0.04 -10.04 -17.41
CA VAL A 427 -0.44 -10.91 -18.50
C VAL A 427 0.69 -11.86 -18.89
N MET A 428 0.34 -13.13 -19.09
CA MET A 428 1.30 -14.13 -19.54
C MET A 428 1.67 -13.90 -21.00
N VAL A 429 2.90 -14.22 -21.39
CA VAL A 429 3.40 -13.97 -22.76
C VAL A 429 2.57 -14.72 -23.80
N GLU A 430 2.15 -15.95 -23.51
CA GLU A 430 1.29 -16.76 -24.35
C GLU A 430 -0.10 -16.16 -24.59
N ASP A 431 -0.57 -15.29 -23.69
CA ASP A 431 -1.87 -14.62 -23.77
C ASP A 431 -1.83 -13.30 -24.54
N TYR A 432 -0.66 -12.75 -24.84
CA TYR A 432 -0.55 -11.43 -25.49
C TYR A 432 -1.32 -11.35 -26.79
N LYS A 433 -1.21 -12.39 -27.65
CA LYS A 433 -1.89 -12.39 -28.94
C LYS A 433 -3.40 -12.35 -28.79
N SER A 434 -3.95 -13.13 -27.86
CA SER A 434 -5.39 -13.15 -27.56
C SER A 434 -5.87 -11.81 -26.97
N ALA A 435 -5.10 -11.23 -26.05
CA ALA A 435 -5.42 -9.95 -25.44
C ALA A 435 -5.40 -8.80 -26.48
N ILE A 436 -4.39 -8.75 -27.35
CA ILE A 436 -4.30 -7.71 -28.40
C ILE A 436 -5.32 -7.92 -29.50
N GLN A 437 -5.73 -9.17 -29.76
CA GLN A 437 -6.84 -9.43 -30.67
C GLN A 437 -8.17 -8.85 -30.13
N LEU A 438 -8.44 -8.99 -28.82
CA LEU A 438 -9.59 -8.34 -28.18
C LEU A 438 -9.49 -6.80 -28.26
N LEU A 439 -8.30 -6.22 -28.11
CA LEU A 439 -8.10 -4.79 -28.32
C LEU A 439 -8.49 -4.37 -29.73
N LYS A 440 -8.02 -5.12 -30.75
CA LYS A 440 -8.35 -4.90 -32.18
C LYS A 440 -9.85 -4.91 -32.44
N GLU A 441 -10.60 -5.80 -31.77
CA GLU A 441 -12.04 -5.88 -31.91
C GLU A 441 -12.81 -4.72 -31.23
N CYS A 442 -12.12 -3.91 -30.44
CA CYS A 442 -12.69 -2.75 -29.75
C CYS A 442 -12.39 -1.42 -30.47
N LEU A 443 -11.44 -1.44 -31.43
CA LEU A 443 -11.10 -0.32 -32.31
C LEU A 443 -12.08 -0.22 -33.49
#